data_152867a369532e367f82686c90e885e5
#
_entry.id   152867a369532e367f82686c90e885e5
#
_cell.length_a   1.000
_cell.length_b   1.000
_cell.length_c   1.000
_cell.angle_alpha   90.00
_cell.angle_beta   90.00
_cell.angle_gamma   90.00
#
_symmetry.space_group_name_H-M   'P 1'
#
loop_
_entity.id
_entity.type
_entity.pdbx_description
1 polymer ?
#
loop_
_entity_poly.entity_id
_entity_poly.type
_entity_poly.pdbx_seq_one_letter_code
_entity_poly.pdbx_strand_id
1 'polypeptide(L)'
;KCVHTKLITTHPMAKMEQSNVHHIEFDEHHAMEDALRIVTMAVENYKNRGAEVQIPPEKQTQVAGFSVESVKYHLGGSFRGTYYTLNDNIINGRIRGVAAVVGCNNARQKHNNAHLTVIKELIKNDVIVLTTGCGGITAAMDGLLQPDSAAAYCGPGLAEICETVGIPPVLHMGSCVDNSRILNAAIEVVNAGGMGQDLCDWPVAGSAPEWMSEKAISIGQYVVCSGIYTVFGGTLPLDGAPVFKEYLNSGM
;
A
#
# COMPACT_ATOMS: atom_id res chain seq x y z
N LYS A 1 3.40 20.18 -19.42
CA LYS A 1 3.19 21.48 -18.75
C LYS A 1 4.05 21.68 -17.49
N CYS A 2 5.25 21.15 -17.49
CA CYS A 2 6.17 21.24 -16.34
C CYS A 2 7.33 22.22 -16.65
N VAL A 3 7.01 23.41 -17.14
CA VAL A 3 8.00 24.40 -17.62
C VAL A 3 8.96 24.84 -16.51
N HIS A 4 8.47 24.86 -15.27
CA HIS A 4 9.24 25.29 -14.10
C HIS A 4 9.69 24.09 -13.23
N THR A 5 9.43 22.86 -13.67
CA THR A 5 9.75 21.63 -12.95
C THR A 5 10.85 20.88 -13.68
N LYS A 6 11.88 20.46 -12.98
CA LYS A 6 12.83 19.46 -13.48
C LYS A 6 12.31 18.07 -13.15
N LEU A 7 12.29 17.20 -14.14
CA LEU A 7 12.02 15.78 -13.94
C LEU A 7 13.34 15.04 -13.82
N ILE A 8 13.51 14.30 -12.76
CA ILE A 8 14.69 13.47 -12.54
C ILE A 8 14.26 12.00 -12.68
N THR A 9 14.96 11.28 -13.53
CA THR A 9 14.76 9.85 -13.75
C THR A 9 16.03 9.09 -13.36
N THR A 10 15.88 7.93 -12.75
CA THR A 10 17.00 7.10 -12.27
C THR A 10 17.06 5.72 -12.90
N HIS A 11 15.95 5.23 -13.44
CA HIS A 11 15.90 3.92 -14.07
C HIS A 11 16.32 4.02 -15.55
N PRO A 12 17.18 3.10 -16.09
CA PRO A 12 17.67 3.15 -17.47
C PRO A 12 16.54 3.24 -18.53
N MET A 13 15.43 2.55 -18.31
CA MET A 13 14.27 2.58 -19.20
C MET A 13 13.49 3.90 -19.19
N ALA A 14 13.76 4.78 -18.23
CA ALA A 14 13.13 6.08 -18.10
C ALA A 14 14.03 7.22 -18.60
N LYS A 15 15.14 6.90 -19.26
CA LYS A 15 16.02 7.88 -19.87
C LYS A 15 15.32 8.54 -21.07
N MET A 16 15.21 9.87 -21.04
CA MET A 16 14.54 10.66 -22.07
C MET A 16 15.40 11.86 -22.48
N GLU A 17 15.43 12.15 -23.75
CA GLU A 17 16.13 13.32 -24.30
C GLU A 17 15.19 14.53 -24.37
N GLN A 18 14.91 15.14 -23.22
CA GLN A 18 14.13 16.37 -23.14
C GLN A 18 14.85 17.39 -22.27
N SER A 19 14.70 18.66 -22.57
CA SER A 19 15.45 19.74 -21.92
C SER A 19 15.20 19.89 -20.40
N ASN A 20 14.05 19.44 -19.92
CA ASN A 20 13.67 19.50 -18.51
C ASN A 20 13.77 18.14 -17.81
N VAL A 21 14.25 17.10 -18.50
CA VAL A 21 14.49 15.78 -17.93
C VAL A 21 15.97 15.57 -17.68
N HIS A 22 16.32 15.25 -16.46
CA HIS A 22 17.69 14.94 -16.04
C HIS A 22 17.75 13.46 -15.66
N HIS A 23 18.57 12.70 -16.36
CA HIS A 23 18.82 11.30 -16.02
C HIS A 23 20.03 11.20 -15.12
N ILE A 24 19.87 10.55 -13.96
CA ILE A 24 20.95 10.15 -13.06
C ILE A 24 20.89 8.63 -13.00
N GLU A 25 21.84 7.98 -13.65
CA GLU A 25 21.93 6.52 -13.59
C GLU A 25 22.26 6.11 -12.15
N PHE A 26 21.33 5.35 -11.54
CA PHE A 26 21.45 4.95 -10.14
C PHE A 26 22.48 3.83 -10.01
N ASP A 27 23.45 4.04 -9.14
CA ASP A 27 24.44 3.04 -8.74
C ASP A 27 24.33 2.80 -7.23
N GLU A 28 24.11 1.55 -6.83
CA GLU A 28 24.01 1.18 -5.41
C GLU A 28 25.27 1.55 -4.61
N HIS A 29 26.44 1.53 -5.24
CA HIS A 29 27.70 1.89 -4.59
C HIS A 29 27.87 3.41 -4.37
N HIS A 30 27.13 4.22 -5.14
CA HIS A 30 27.14 5.67 -5.09
C HIS A 30 25.78 6.27 -4.67
N ALA A 31 24.90 5.46 -4.10
CA ALA A 31 23.52 5.83 -3.78
C ALA A 31 23.39 7.12 -2.94
N MET A 32 24.30 7.34 -2.00
CA MET A 32 24.34 8.54 -1.17
C MET A 32 24.73 9.79 -1.98
N GLU A 33 25.69 9.68 -2.88
CA GLU A 33 26.13 10.77 -3.75
C GLU A 33 25.01 11.13 -4.75
N ASP A 34 24.37 10.14 -5.33
CA ASP A 34 23.23 10.34 -6.23
C ASP A 34 22.03 10.98 -5.51
N ALA A 35 21.72 10.55 -4.31
CA ALA A 35 20.70 11.17 -3.50
C ALA A 35 21.01 12.63 -3.19
N LEU A 36 22.23 12.94 -2.80
CA LEU A 36 22.68 14.30 -2.53
C LEU A 36 22.60 15.18 -3.79
N ARG A 37 22.98 14.63 -4.95
CA ARG A 37 22.87 15.30 -6.24
C ARG A 37 21.42 15.64 -6.58
N ILE A 38 20.47 14.69 -6.37
CA ILE A 38 19.04 14.90 -6.59
C ILE A 38 18.52 16.03 -5.69
N VAL A 39 18.83 15.98 -4.40
CA VAL A 39 18.42 17.01 -3.43
C VAL A 39 18.99 18.38 -3.80
N THR A 40 20.27 18.45 -4.16
CA THR A 40 20.94 19.70 -4.59
C THR A 40 20.24 20.29 -5.81
N MET A 41 19.94 19.48 -6.83
CA MET A 41 19.20 19.92 -8.02
C MET A 41 17.79 20.44 -7.67
N ALA A 42 17.13 19.82 -6.71
CA ALA A 42 15.80 20.27 -6.26
C ALA A 42 15.89 21.63 -5.57
N VAL A 43 16.84 21.81 -4.66
CA VAL A 43 17.08 23.09 -3.95
C VAL A 43 17.45 24.20 -4.94
N GLU A 44 18.36 23.94 -5.86
CA GLU A 44 18.76 24.92 -6.88
C GLU A 44 17.62 25.32 -7.80
N ASN A 45 16.73 24.36 -8.11
CA ASN A 45 15.58 24.64 -8.96
C ASN A 45 14.46 25.42 -8.26
N TYR A 46 14.49 25.54 -6.93
CA TYR A 46 13.49 26.25 -6.17
C TYR A 46 13.28 27.69 -6.65
N LYS A 47 14.35 28.40 -6.96
CA LYS A 47 14.33 29.77 -7.49
C LYS A 47 13.60 29.91 -8.84
N ASN A 48 13.45 28.82 -9.58
CA ASN A 48 12.78 28.79 -10.89
C ASN A 48 11.27 28.49 -10.78
N ARG A 49 10.76 28.30 -9.56
CA ARG A 49 9.31 28.12 -9.35
C ARG A 49 8.60 29.42 -9.69
N GLY A 50 7.56 29.36 -10.51
CA GLY A 50 6.73 30.51 -10.84
C GLY A 50 6.01 31.09 -9.60
N ALA A 51 5.40 32.24 -9.75
CA ALA A 51 5.18 33.26 -8.76
C ALA A 51 4.37 32.92 -7.51
N GLU A 52 3.53 31.91 -7.43
CA GLU A 52 2.77 31.65 -6.21
C GLU A 52 2.88 30.19 -5.77
N VAL A 53 3.65 29.99 -4.71
CA VAL A 53 3.68 28.72 -4.00
C VAL A 53 2.65 28.81 -2.87
N GLN A 54 1.55 28.09 -3.00
CA GLN A 54 0.59 27.92 -1.92
C GLN A 54 0.98 26.70 -1.09
N ILE A 55 1.46 26.95 0.11
CA ILE A 55 1.74 25.88 1.10
C ILE A 55 0.68 26.02 2.19
N PRO A 56 -0.21 25.04 2.35
CA PRO A 56 -1.16 25.03 3.45
C PRO A 56 -0.44 25.13 4.80
N PRO A 57 -0.95 25.91 5.75
CA PRO A 57 -0.34 26.05 7.08
C PRO A 57 -0.56 24.81 7.94
N GLU A 58 -1.53 23.98 7.60
CA GLU A 58 -1.89 22.79 8.34
C GLU A 58 -0.78 21.75 8.22
N LYS A 59 -0.41 21.18 9.36
CA LYS A 59 0.55 20.08 9.46
C LYS A 59 -0.16 18.86 10.01
N GLN A 60 0.09 17.72 9.39
CA GLN A 60 -0.39 16.43 9.86
C GLN A 60 0.80 15.54 10.20
N THR A 61 0.68 14.82 11.30
CA THR A 61 1.62 13.75 11.66
C THR A 61 1.02 12.42 11.24
N GLN A 62 1.78 11.62 10.51
CA GLN A 62 1.32 10.34 10.00
C GLN A 62 2.37 9.28 10.25
N VAL A 63 1.94 8.04 10.48
CA VAL A 63 2.81 6.89 10.65
C VAL A 63 2.80 6.07 9.35
N ALA A 64 3.95 5.94 8.74
CA ALA A 64 4.11 5.24 7.47
C ALA A 64 5.46 4.49 7.42
N GLY A 65 5.65 3.68 6.37
CA GLY A 65 6.91 2.96 6.16
C GLY A 65 7.01 1.65 6.94
N PHE A 66 5.89 0.94 7.10
CA PHE A 66 5.89 -0.37 7.73
C PHE A 66 6.61 -1.39 6.83
N SER A 67 7.70 -1.95 7.32
CA SER A 67 8.33 -3.16 6.76
C SER A 67 7.72 -4.42 7.38
N VAL A 68 8.08 -5.58 6.85
CA VAL A 68 7.69 -6.88 7.45
C VAL A 68 8.14 -6.95 8.91
N GLU A 69 9.38 -6.52 9.17
CA GLU A 69 9.99 -6.52 10.51
C GLU A 69 9.29 -5.53 11.45
N SER A 70 8.91 -4.34 10.97
CA SER A 70 8.22 -3.37 11.80
C SER A 70 6.80 -3.80 12.14
N VAL A 71 6.11 -4.48 11.23
CA VAL A 71 4.81 -5.11 11.53
C VAL A 71 4.95 -6.17 12.62
N LYS A 72 5.95 -7.06 12.52
CA LYS A 72 6.27 -8.02 13.60
C LYS A 72 6.59 -7.34 14.91
N TYR A 73 7.41 -6.28 14.87
CA TYR A 73 7.78 -5.54 16.07
C TYR A 73 6.56 -4.99 16.80
N HIS A 74 5.60 -4.43 16.08
CA HIS A 74 4.40 -3.85 16.66
C HIS A 74 3.35 -4.89 17.04
N LEU A 75 3.11 -5.89 16.20
CA LEU A 75 2.03 -6.86 16.36
C LEU A 75 2.48 -8.21 16.93
N GLY A 76 3.75 -8.40 17.19
CA GLY A 76 4.33 -9.63 17.74
C GLY A 76 4.28 -9.74 19.27
N GLY A 77 3.76 -8.73 19.95
CA GLY A 77 3.69 -8.71 21.43
C GLY A 77 5.08 -8.75 22.08
N SER A 78 5.23 -9.51 23.14
CA SER A 78 6.50 -9.62 23.88
C SER A 78 7.63 -10.24 23.06
N PHE A 79 7.32 -11.06 22.08
CA PHE A 79 8.31 -11.78 21.28
C PHE A 79 8.86 -10.96 20.11
N ARG A 80 8.11 -9.99 19.59
CA ARG A 80 8.52 -9.01 18.56
C ARG A 80 9.21 -9.52 17.29
N GLY A 81 9.48 -10.81 17.21
CA GLY A 81 10.12 -11.49 16.08
C GLY A 81 9.21 -12.49 15.38
N THR A 82 7.95 -12.57 15.77
CA THR A 82 6.96 -13.50 15.23
C THR A 82 5.61 -12.81 15.05
N TYR A 83 4.67 -13.48 14.40
CA TYR A 83 3.29 -13.03 14.27
C TYR A 83 2.32 -13.72 15.24
N TYR A 84 2.80 -14.48 16.24
CA TYR A 84 1.91 -15.20 17.15
C TYR A 84 0.83 -14.35 17.78
N THR A 85 1.19 -13.17 18.30
CA THR A 85 0.21 -12.30 18.95
C THR A 85 -0.86 -11.78 17.99
N LEU A 86 -0.48 -11.47 16.73
CA LEU A 86 -1.44 -11.13 15.69
C LEU A 86 -2.36 -12.33 15.40
N ASN A 87 -1.78 -13.51 15.23
CA ASN A 87 -2.53 -14.73 14.95
C ASN A 87 -3.51 -15.06 16.08
N ASP A 88 -3.08 -14.97 17.33
CA ASP A 88 -3.96 -15.15 18.50
C ASP A 88 -5.13 -14.16 18.50
N ASN A 89 -4.91 -12.92 18.13
CA ASN A 89 -5.99 -11.93 18.05
C ASN A 89 -6.97 -12.22 16.91
N ILE A 90 -6.50 -12.82 15.81
CA ILE A 90 -7.37 -13.29 14.72
C ILE A 90 -8.15 -14.53 15.18
N ILE A 91 -7.49 -15.51 15.78
CA ILE A 91 -8.11 -16.75 16.26
C ILE A 91 -9.19 -16.45 17.32
N ASN A 92 -8.93 -15.51 18.22
CA ASN A 92 -9.86 -15.09 19.27
C ASN A 92 -10.94 -14.11 18.78
N GLY A 93 -10.94 -13.74 17.50
CA GLY A 93 -11.96 -12.91 16.87
C GLY A 93 -11.89 -11.41 17.23
N ARG A 94 -10.82 -10.93 17.84
CA ARG A 94 -10.58 -9.49 18.05
C ARG A 94 -10.29 -8.77 16.74
N ILE A 95 -9.49 -9.40 15.89
CA ILE A 95 -9.24 -9.01 14.50
C ILE A 95 -9.90 -10.05 13.61
N ARG A 96 -10.71 -9.62 12.67
CA ARG A 96 -11.39 -10.54 11.74
C ARG A 96 -10.49 -11.00 10.59
N GLY A 97 -9.43 -10.28 10.32
CA GLY A 97 -8.49 -10.61 9.26
C GLY A 97 -7.64 -9.43 8.84
N VAL A 98 -6.93 -9.61 7.73
CA VAL A 98 -6.04 -8.61 7.14
C VAL A 98 -6.41 -8.44 5.67
N ALA A 99 -6.52 -7.21 5.20
CA ALA A 99 -6.81 -6.92 3.80
C ALA A 99 -5.78 -5.96 3.21
N ALA A 100 -5.28 -6.28 2.03
CA ALA A 100 -4.48 -5.37 1.24
C ALA A 100 -5.41 -4.52 0.35
N VAL A 101 -5.38 -3.19 0.53
CA VAL A 101 -6.09 -2.24 -0.34
C VAL A 101 -5.05 -1.39 -1.05
N VAL A 102 -4.76 -1.74 -2.29
CA VAL A 102 -3.62 -1.22 -3.04
C VAL A 102 -4.03 -0.70 -4.42
N GLY A 103 -3.08 -0.24 -5.19
CA GLY A 103 -3.29 0.14 -6.58
C GLY A 103 -3.36 1.64 -6.81
N CYS A 104 -3.80 1.97 -8.01
CA CYS A 104 -3.82 3.33 -8.54
C CYS A 104 -5.05 4.13 -8.09
N ASN A 105 -5.08 5.44 -8.40
CA ASN A 105 -6.30 6.26 -8.44
C ASN A 105 -6.74 6.41 -9.89
N ASN A 106 -7.81 5.73 -10.27
CA ASN A 106 -8.32 5.75 -11.64
C ASN A 106 -9.00 7.10 -11.94
N ALA A 107 -8.48 7.80 -12.95
CA ALA A 107 -9.00 9.10 -13.37
C ALA A 107 -10.44 9.08 -13.92
N ARG A 108 -10.99 7.91 -14.22
CA ARG A 108 -12.38 7.73 -14.68
C ARG A 108 -13.38 7.54 -13.54
N GLN A 109 -12.91 7.49 -12.31
CA GLN A 109 -13.72 7.35 -11.11
C GLN A 109 -13.65 8.62 -10.26
N LYS A 110 -14.58 8.78 -9.31
CA LYS A 110 -14.47 9.82 -8.31
C LYS A 110 -13.22 9.56 -7.47
N HIS A 111 -12.29 10.51 -7.50
CA HIS A 111 -10.98 10.40 -6.85
C HIS A 111 -11.08 9.94 -5.39
N ASN A 112 -10.30 8.95 -5.02
CA ASN A 112 -10.21 8.35 -3.69
C ASN A 112 -11.47 7.60 -3.19
N ASN A 113 -12.60 7.70 -3.87
CA ASN A 113 -13.88 7.27 -3.32
C ASN A 113 -13.95 5.76 -3.08
N ALA A 114 -13.53 4.96 -4.04
CA ALA A 114 -13.59 3.51 -3.90
C ALA A 114 -12.57 3.00 -2.87
N HIS A 115 -11.36 3.52 -2.87
CA HIS A 115 -10.37 3.21 -1.84
C HIS A 115 -10.88 3.51 -0.43
N LEU A 116 -11.36 4.74 -0.19
CA LEU A 116 -11.83 5.14 1.15
C LEU A 116 -13.03 4.36 1.61
N THR A 117 -13.98 4.07 0.70
CA THR A 117 -15.15 3.26 1.04
C THR A 117 -14.74 1.87 1.49
N VAL A 118 -13.86 1.21 0.74
CA VAL A 118 -13.39 -0.15 1.07
C VAL A 118 -12.57 -0.13 2.37
N ILE A 119 -11.62 0.80 2.51
CA ILE A 119 -10.77 0.89 3.71
C ILE A 119 -11.63 1.12 4.95
N LYS A 120 -12.53 2.11 4.94
CA LYS A 120 -13.37 2.45 6.10
C LYS A 120 -14.31 1.31 6.50
N GLU A 121 -14.88 0.62 5.52
CA GLU A 121 -15.75 -0.53 5.82
C GLU A 121 -14.96 -1.71 6.39
N LEU A 122 -13.72 -1.95 5.92
CA LEU A 122 -12.87 -2.99 6.46
C LEU A 122 -12.47 -2.71 7.91
N ILE A 123 -11.91 -1.52 8.20
CA ILE A 123 -11.45 -1.19 9.56
C ILE A 123 -12.60 -1.12 10.57
N LYS A 124 -13.78 -0.66 10.14
CA LYS A 124 -15.01 -0.68 10.94
C LYS A 124 -15.45 -2.10 11.34
N ASN A 125 -15.09 -3.10 10.54
CA ASN A 125 -15.36 -4.50 10.79
C ASN A 125 -14.13 -5.25 11.35
N ASP A 126 -13.26 -4.58 12.07
CA ASP A 126 -12.07 -5.16 12.74
C ASP A 126 -11.09 -5.85 11.78
N VAL A 127 -10.95 -5.37 10.55
CA VAL A 127 -9.95 -5.85 9.58
C VAL A 127 -8.81 -4.86 9.49
N ILE A 128 -7.57 -5.32 9.73
CA ILE A 128 -6.37 -4.50 9.51
C ILE A 128 -6.19 -4.28 8.01
N VAL A 129 -5.92 -3.05 7.62
CA VAL A 129 -5.66 -2.71 6.22
C VAL A 129 -4.18 -2.47 5.99
N LEU A 130 -3.61 -3.18 5.02
CA LEU A 130 -2.28 -2.93 4.48
C LEU A 130 -2.42 -2.15 3.17
N THR A 131 -1.61 -1.14 2.96
CA THR A 131 -1.71 -0.32 1.75
C THR A 131 -0.35 0.06 1.19
N THR A 132 -0.32 0.33 -0.11
CA THR A 132 0.85 0.82 -0.83
C THR A 132 0.45 1.84 -1.89
N GLY A 133 1.42 2.60 -2.38
CA GLY A 133 1.26 3.49 -3.54
C GLY A 133 0.12 4.50 -3.38
N CYS A 134 -0.71 4.62 -4.41
CA CYS A 134 -1.79 5.61 -4.44
C CYS A 134 -2.90 5.31 -3.41
N GLY A 135 -3.18 4.04 -3.09
CA GLY A 135 -4.06 3.69 -1.99
C GLY A 135 -3.58 4.22 -0.64
N GLY A 136 -2.25 4.17 -0.41
CA GLY A 136 -1.62 4.76 0.77
C GLY A 136 -1.75 6.28 0.83
N ILE A 137 -1.57 6.98 -0.30
CA ILE A 137 -1.78 8.43 -0.37
C ILE A 137 -3.25 8.79 -0.09
N THR A 138 -4.17 7.99 -0.62
CA THR A 138 -5.61 8.16 -0.34
C THR A 138 -5.90 8.06 1.15
N ALA A 139 -5.38 7.03 1.83
CA ALA A 139 -5.52 6.86 3.27
C ALA A 139 -4.88 8.01 4.05
N ALA A 140 -3.71 8.48 3.61
CA ALA A 140 -3.00 9.62 4.19
C ALA A 140 -3.82 10.91 4.14
N MET A 141 -4.39 11.21 2.98
CA MET A 141 -5.20 12.42 2.77
C MET A 141 -6.46 12.46 3.66
N ASP A 142 -7.01 11.30 4.01
CA ASP A 142 -8.19 11.17 4.88
C ASP A 142 -7.82 10.98 6.37
N GLY A 143 -6.54 11.07 6.72
CA GLY A 143 -6.04 10.96 8.09
C GLY A 143 -5.99 9.53 8.66
N LEU A 144 -6.22 8.51 7.83
CA LEU A 144 -6.27 7.11 8.28
C LEU A 144 -4.90 6.51 8.63
N LEU A 145 -3.80 7.23 8.35
CA LEU A 145 -2.45 6.88 8.79
C LEU A 145 -2.08 7.52 10.15
N GLN A 146 -3.04 8.09 10.85
CA GLN A 146 -2.87 8.61 12.21
C GLN A 146 -3.35 7.56 13.21
N PRO A 147 -2.62 7.31 14.31
CA PRO A 147 -3.06 6.38 15.35
C PRO A 147 -4.45 6.73 15.91
N ASP A 148 -4.73 8.02 16.11
CA ASP A 148 -6.01 8.51 16.63
C ASP A 148 -7.21 8.17 15.74
N SER A 149 -6.98 7.85 14.47
CA SER A 149 -8.05 7.44 13.55
C SER A 149 -8.70 6.10 13.94
N ALA A 150 -8.01 5.29 14.74
CA ALA A 150 -8.54 4.02 15.22
C ALA A 150 -9.81 4.21 16.08
N ALA A 151 -9.79 5.14 17.00
CA ALA A 151 -10.93 5.45 17.86
C ALA A 151 -12.16 5.97 17.08
N ALA A 152 -11.91 6.64 15.94
CA ALA A 152 -12.97 7.26 15.14
C ALA A 152 -13.63 6.30 14.13
N TYR A 153 -12.88 5.34 13.59
CA TYR A 153 -13.30 4.58 12.42
C TYR A 153 -13.30 3.06 12.59
N CYS A 154 -12.56 2.52 13.57
CA CYS A 154 -12.43 1.08 13.73
C CYS A 154 -13.59 0.44 14.48
N GLY A 155 -13.77 -0.85 14.27
CA GLY A 155 -14.50 -1.70 15.20
C GLY A 155 -13.75 -1.80 16.54
N PRO A 156 -14.43 -2.30 17.58
CA PRO A 156 -13.88 -2.27 18.94
C PRO A 156 -12.61 -3.11 19.13
N GLY A 157 -12.51 -4.24 18.43
CA GLY A 157 -11.35 -5.12 18.52
C GLY A 157 -10.09 -4.53 17.90
N LEU A 158 -10.21 -3.95 16.71
CA LEU A 158 -9.10 -3.29 16.03
C LEU A 158 -8.70 -1.99 16.74
N ALA A 159 -9.67 -1.21 17.23
CA ALA A 159 -9.39 0.01 17.98
C ALA A 159 -8.55 -0.28 19.23
N GLU A 160 -8.94 -1.28 20.04
CA GLU A 160 -8.19 -1.69 21.25
C GLU A 160 -6.73 -2.04 20.91
N ILE A 161 -6.51 -2.77 19.83
CA ILE A 161 -5.15 -3.17 19.44
C ILE A 161 -4.34 -1.97 18.95
N CYS A 162 -4.91 -1.13 18.09
CA CYS A 162 -4.24 0.07 17.58
C CYS A 162 -3.83 1.01 18.73
N GLU A 163 -4.72 1.25 19.70
CA GLU A 163 -4.44 2.07 20.87
C GLU A 163 -3.35 1.45 21.76
N THR A 164 -3.42 0.14 22.01
CA THR A 164 -2.46 -0.56 22.87
C THR A 164 -1.05 -0.52 22.29
N VAL A 165 -0.94 -0.65 20.96
CA VAL A 165 0.35 -0.75 20.27
C VAL A 165 0.83 0.61 19.76
N GLY A 166 -0.05 1.58 19.63
CA GLY A 166 0.27 2.92 19.12
C GLY A 166 0.45 2.96 17.59
N ILE A 167 -0.34 2.18 16.85
CA ILE A 167 -0.30 2.14 15.38
C ILE A 167 -1.62 2.60 14.77
N PRO A 168 -1.61 3.12 13.53
CA PRO A 168 -2.84 3.38 12.80
C PRO A 168 -3.51 2.06 12.35
N PRO A 169 -4.82 2.08 12.04
CA PRO A 169 -5.52 0.91 11.53
C PRO A 169 -5.17 0.57 10.08
N VAL A 170 -4.54 1.50 9.38
CA VAL A 170 -4.06 1.35 8.01
C VAL A 170 -2.54 1.45 8.00
N LEU A 171 -1.87 0.37 7.62
CA LEU A 171 -0.43 0.28 7.61
C LEU A 171 0.12 0.53 6.20
N HIS A 172 0.79 1.64 6.01
CA HIS A 172 1.42 1.98 4.73
C HIS A 172 2.77 1.28 4.60
N MET A 173 2.88 0.34 3.67
CA MET A 173 4.05 -0.55 3.52
C MET A 173 5.02 -0.12 2.41
N GLY A 174 4.79 0.99 1.74
CA GLY A 174 5.69 1.52 0.72
C GLY A 174 5.00 1.87 -0.60
N SER A 175 5.75 1.85 -1.69
CA SER A 175 5.23 2.14 -3.02
C SER A 175 4.51 0.92 -3.64
N CYS A 176 3.93 1.10 -4.80
CA CYS A 176 3.26 0.00 -5.51
C CYS A 176 4.22 -1.12 -5.97
N VAL A 177 5.52 -0.87 -6.02
CA VAL A 177 6.53 -1.92 -6.27
C VAL A 177 6.83 -2.75 -5.02
N ASP A 178 6.41 -2.29 -3.85
CA ASP A 178 6.62 -2.97 -2.57
C ASP A 178 5.46 -3.92 -2.19
N ASN A 179 4.52 -4.19 -3.10
CA ASN A 179 3.42 -5.13 -2.85
C ASN A 179 3.92 -6.54 -2.48
N SER A 180 5.11 -6.93 -2.91
CA SER A 180 5.77 -8.16 -2.49
C SER A 180 6.00 -8.24 -0.97
N ARG A 181 6.17 -7.11 -0.29
CA ARG A 181 6.29 -7.06 1.18
C ARG A 181 5.01 -7.51 1.86
N ILE A 182 3.85 -7.15 1.31
CA ILE A 182 2.56 -7.59 1.83
C ILE A 182 2.46 -9.11 1.77
N LEU A 183 2.85 -9.70 0.64
CA LEU A 183 2.82 -11.14 0.49
C LEU A 183 3.84 -11.84 1.39
N ASN A 184 5.04 -11.29 1.53
CA ASN A 184 6.03 -11.81 2.47
C ASN A 184 5.51 -11.77 3.92
N ALA A 185 4.85 -10.69 4.33
CA ALA A 185 4.21 -10.60 5.64
C ALA A 185 3.13 -11.67 5.81
N ALA A 186 2.30 -11.90 4.79
CA ALA A 186 1.27 -12.93 4.81
C ALA A 186 1.85 -14.35 4.95
N ILE A 187 2.93 -14.65 4.20
CA ILE A 187 3.65 -15.93 4.32
C ILE A 187 4.19 -16.13 5.75
N GLU A 188 4.75 -15.10 6.35
CA GLU A 188 5.27 -15.20 7.70
C GLU A 188 4.19 -15.32 8.77
N VAL A 189 3.00 -14.75 8.54
CA VAL A 189 1.80 -14.97 9.36
C VAL A 189 1.42 -16.46 9.33
N VAL A 190 1.37 -17.06 8.14
CA VAL A 190 1.12 -18.51 7.99
C VAL A 190 2.18 -19.34 8.71
N ASN A 191 3.46 -19.02 8.51
CA ASN A 191 4.58 -19.74 9.13
C ASN A 191 4.58 -19.64 10.66
N ALA A 192 4.04 -18.58 11.25
CA ALA A 192 3.84 -18.47 12.68
C ALA A 192 2.76 -19.44 13.20
N GLY A 193 1.88 -19.90 12.33
CA GLY A 193 0.93 -20.98 12.61
C GLY A 193 -0.31 -20.56 13.38
N GLY A 194 -1.17 -21.54 13.63
CA GLY A 194 -2.38 -21.40 14.45
C GLY A 194 -3.70 -21.63 13.71
N MET A 195 -3.76 -21.42 12.36
CA MET A 195 -5.00 -21.57 11.57
C MET A 195 -4.76 -22.30 10.29
N GLY A 196 -3.93 -23.01 9.93
CA GLY A 196 -3.73 -23.69 8.67
C GLY A 196 -2.31 -23.65 8.19
N GLN A 197 -2.08 -24.20 7.01
CA GLN A 197 -0.75 -24.36 6.44
C GLN A 197 -0.51 -23.54 5.19
N ASP A 198 -1.57 -22.96 4.63
CA ASP A 198 -1.49 -22.17 3.39
C ASP A 198 -2.24 -20.84 3.53
N LEU A 199 -1.97 -19.91 2.62
CA LEU A 199 -2.59 -18.58 2.59
C LEU A 199 -4.11 -18.64 2.45
N CYS A 200 -4.64 -19.61 1.73
CA CYS A 200 -6.09 -19.79 1.57
C CYS A 200 -6.81 -20.20 2.86
N ASP A 201 -6.11 -20.69 3.87
CA ASP A 201 -6.69 -21.05 5.17
C ASP A 201 -6.87 -19.84 6.09
N TRP A 202 -6.29 -18.69 5.72
CA TRP A 202 -6.25 -17.48 6.53
C TRP A 202 -7.26 -16.44 6.06
N PRO A 203 -7.81 -15.62 6.96
CA PRO A 203 -8.73 -14.54 6.61
C PRO A 203 -7.95 -13.35 6.03
N VAL A 204 -7.38 -13.54 4.85
CA VAL A 204 -6.63 -12.55 4.08
C VAL A 204 -7.32 -12.26 2.76
N ALA A 205 -7.31 -10.99 2.35
CA ALA A 205 -7.88 -10.57 1.09
C ALA A 205 -7.05 -9.47 0.42
N GLY A 206 -7.11 -9.39 -0.90
CA GLY A 206 -6.53 -8.33 -1.70
C GLY A 206 -7.59 -7.50 -2.41
N SER A 207 -7.35 -6.22 -2.58
CA SER A 207 -8.23 -5.35 -3.36
C SER A 207 -7.44 -4.27 -4.09
N ALA A 208 -7.83 -4.01 -5.34
CA ALA A 208 -7.37 -2.89 -6.14
C ALA A 208 -8.59 -2.09 -6.64
N PRO A 209 -9.21 -1.25 -5.77
CA PRO A 209 -10.51 -0.63 -6.06
C PRO A 209 -10.50 0.34 -7.25
N GLU A 210 -9.39 1.03 -7.46
CA GLU A 210 -9.23 2.08 -8.48
C GLU A 210 -8.06 1.81 -9.43
N TRP A 211 -7.76 0.53 -9.68
CA TRP A 211 -6.67 0.18 -10.58
C TRP A 211 -6.84 0.76 -11.99
N MET A 212 -5.74 1.00 -12.71
CA MET A 212 -5.78 1.55 -14.07
C MET A 212 -4.65 1.10 -15.00
N SER A 213 -3.78 0.19 -14.58
CA SER A 213 -2.68 -0.28 -15.43
C SER A 213 -2.51 -1.79 -15.38
N GLU A 214 -1.89 -2.33 -16.42
CA GLU A 214 -1.60 -3.77 -16.58
C GLU A 214 -0.79 -4.31 -15.39
N LYS A 215 0.00 -3.47 -14.74
CA LYS A 215 0.73 -3.84 -13.53
C LYS A 215 -0.21 -4.31 -12.42
N ALA A 216 -1.34 -3.65 -12.22
CA ALA A 216 -2.32 -4.06 -11.22
C ALA A 216 -2.92 -5.43 -11.53
N ILE A 217 -3.17 -5.73 -12.81
CA ILE A 217 -3.67 -7.03 -13.25
C ILE A 217 -2.61 -8.10 -12.98
N SER A 218 -1.36 -7.85 -13.37
CA SER A 218 -0.26 -8.80 -13.19
C SER A 218 -0.02 -9.13 -11.71
N ILE A 219 0.01 -8.10 -10.85
CA ILE A 219 0.15 -8.28 -9.40
C ILE A 219 -1.06 -9.01 -8.82
N GLY A 220 -2.27 -8.64 -9.24
CA GLY A 220 -3.49 -9.28 -8.75
C GLY A 220 -3.59 -10.75 -9.15
N GLN A 221 -3.18 -11.11 -10.36
CA GLN A 221 -3.09 -12.52 -10.77
C GLN A 221 -2.09 -13.29 -9.91
N TYR A 222 -0.94 -12.70 -9.63
CA TYR A 222 0.04 -13.30 -8.72
C TYR A 222 -0.55 -13.55 -7.32
N VAL A 223 -1.30 -12.60 -6.79
CA VAL A 223 -1.96 -12.71 -5.49
C VAL A 223 -3.04 -13.80 -5.50
N VAL A 224 -3.85 -13.87 -6.56
CA VAL A 224 -4.85 -14.94 -6.74
C VAL A 224 -4.18 -16.32 -6.84
N CYS A 225 -3.11 -16.44 -7.64
CA CYS A 225 -2.34 -17.69 -7.74
C CYS A 225 -1.67 -18.11 -6.42
N SER A 226 -1.50 -17.17 -5.48
CA SER A 226 -1.03 -17.45 -4.13
C SER A 226 -2.15 -17.88 -3.16
N GLY A 227 -3.38 -18.10 -3.66
CA GLY A 227 -4.52 -18.54 -2.84
C GLY A 227 -5.26 -17.43 -2.11
N ILE A 228 -5.01 -16.17 -2.41
CA ILE A 228 -5.65 -15.03 -1.73
C ILE A 228 -6.84 -14.53 -2.54
N TYR A 229 -8.01 -14.43 -1.90
CA TYR A 229 -9.19 -13.81 -2.50
C TYR A 229 -8.90 -12.35 -2.87
N THR A 230 -9.11 -11.98 -4.13
CA THR A 230 -8.73 -10.67 -4.65
C THR A 230 -9.88 -10.01 -5.41
N VAL A 231 -10.14 -8.74 -5.09
CA VAL A 231 -11.19 -7.92 -5.69
C VAL A 231 -10.59 -6.80 -6.53
N PHE A 232 -10.96 -6.74 -7.79
CA PHE A 232 -10.65 -5.60 -8.66
C PHE A 232 -11.86 -4.69 -8.79
N GLY A 233 -11.65 -3.40 -8.58
CA GLY A 233 -12.67 -2.40 -8.91
C GLY A 233 -12.73 -2.16 -10.41
N GLY A 234 -13.94 -2.20 -10.97
CA GLY A 234 -14.13 -2.04 -12.40
C GLY A 234 -14.00 -3.34 -13.20
N THR A 235 -14.04 -3.20 -14.51
CA THR A 235 -14.04 -4.33 -15.44
C THR A 235 -12.61 -4.68 -15.83
N LEU A 236 -12.23 -5.93 -15.68
CA LEU A 236 -10.99 -6.46 -16.22
C LEU A 236 -11.06 -6.45 -17.76
N PRO A 237 -9.99 -6.11 -18.50
CA PRO A 237 -9.97 -6.06 -19.96
C PRO A 237 -9.85 -7.46 -20.54
N LEU A 238 -10.80 -8.35 -20.24
CA LEU A 238 -10.80 -9.75 -20.66
C LEU A 238 -11.72 -10.03 -21.87
N ASP A 239 -12.37 -9.01 -22.40
CA ASP A 239 -13.33 -9.20 -23.49
C ASP A 239 -12.68 -9.71 -24.79
N GLY A 240 -11.38 -9.44 -24.97
CA GLY A 240 -10.57 -10.01 -26.06
C GLY A 240 -10.04 -11.43 -25.81
N ALA A 241 -10.29 -12.01 -24.63
CA ALA A 241 -9.77 -13.33 -24.24
C ALA A 241 -10.89 -14.18 -23.59
N PRO A 242 -11.92 -14.60 -24.35
CA PRO A 242 -13.10 -15.25 -23.78
C PRO A 242 -12.79 -16.54 -23.02
N VAL A 243 -11.86 -17.35 -23.52
CA VAL A 243 -11.44 -18.60 -22.86
C VAL A 243 -10.82 -18.34 -21.49
N PHE A 244 -9.95 -17.32 -21.40
CA PHE A 244 -9.31 -16.94 -20.15
C PHE A 244 -10.33 -16.33 -19.16
N LYS A 245 -11.28 -15.55 -19.69
CA LYS A 245 -12.41 -15.01 -18.88
C LYS A 245 -13.26 -16.11 -18.27
N GLU A 246 -13.58 -17.15 -19.06
CA GLU A 246 -14.32 -18.32 -18.60
C GLU A 246 -13.53 -19.08 -17.53
N TYR A 247 -12.25 -19.30 -17.74
CA TYR A 247 -11.35 -19.96 -16.80
C TYR A 247 -11.30 -19.23 -15.44
N LEU A 248 -11.16 -17.90 -15.45
CA LEU A 248 -11.16 -17.10 -14.22
C LEU A 248 -12.53 -17.11 -13.50
N ASN A 249 -13.64 -17.18 -14.24
CA ASN A 249 -14.99 -17.21 -13.67
C ASN A 249 -15.40 -18.58 -13.17
N SER A 250 -14.80 -19.64 -13.65
CA SER A 250 -15.13 -21.03 -13.26
C SER A 250 -14.58 -21.41 -11.89
N GLY A 251 -13.78 -20.57 -11.29
CA GLY A 251 -13.09 -20.82 -10.02
C GLY A 251 -11.94 -21.83 -10.22
N MET A 252 -10.75 -21.40 -9.95
CA MET A 252 -9.66 -22.34 -9.77
C MET A 252 -9.92 -23.18 -8.53
#